data_c0eb500084db83633583691262528946
#
_entry.id   c0eb500084db83633583691262528946
#
_cell.length_a   1.000
_cell.length_b   1.000
_cell.length_c   1.000
_cell.angle_alpha   90.00
_cell.angle_beta   90.00
_cell.angle_gamma   90.00
#
_symmetry.space_group_name_H-M   'P 1'
#
loop_
_entity.id
_entity.type
_entity.pdbx_description
1 polymer ?
#
loop_
_entity_poly.entity_id
_entity_poly.type
_entity_poly.pdbx_seq_one_letter_code
_entity_poly.pdbx_strand_id
1 'polypeptide(L)'
;TETVDLDRLYQIAQGEQKANSPEKGQIKQNMRNGQSREPFQCDMEKYKSSDDGKVRVGVAKDAAFCFYYKENLELLEESGAELVFFSPLRDQKIPENISGLIFGGGYPELNCKELSENNSMRRSVKDAIRSGMPCLAECGGFMYLHEEMEDERHIVWEMAGVLNGRTYPAGKLVRFGYVELSHEKEQKESCYLKQGEVIKGHEFHYWDSSDNGEGLTAAKPDRRTSWKCVHTEGSLFAGYPHLYMPSCPQFAKRFTDQCRLFAKENEANKKKQRRNHMSEDRKNMKEQSEPELEKVTKRLNEYLEQICPPDQKAAA
;
A
#
# COMPACT_ATOMS: atom_id res chain seq x y z
N THR A 1 -2.53 -21.64 35.32
CA THR A 1 -2.99 -20.34 34.80
C THR A 1 -2.66 -19.30 35.86
N GLU A 2 -1.54 -18.61 35.70
CA GLU A 2 -1.20 -17.44 36.51
C GLU A 2 -2.14 -16.32 36.07
N THR A 3 -3.02 -15.91 36.98
CA THR A 3 -3.89 -14.75 36.77
C THR A 3 -3.04 -13.49 36.92
N VAL A 4 -3.07 -12.63 35.91
CA VAL A 4 -2.44 -11.31 35.97
C VAL A 4 -3.09 -10.49 37.09
N ASP A 5 -2.29 -10.03 38.06
CA ASP A 5 -2.75 -9.18 39.16
C ASP A 5 -3.01 -7.75 38.61
N LEU A 6 -4.25 -7.50 38.24
CA LEU A 6 -4.70 -6.24 37.67
C LEU A 6 -4.58 -5.06 38.67
N ASP A 7 -4.75 -5.31 39.96
CA ASP A 7 -4.63 -4.27 41.00
C ASP A 7 -3.18 -3.80 41.12
N ARG A 8 -2.23 -4.73 41.02
CA ARG A 8 -0.81 -4.40 41.02
C ARG A 8 -0.38 -3.64 39.75
N LEU A 9 -0.93 -3.99 38.58
CA LEU A 9 -0.70 -3.21 37.36
C LEU A 9 -1.27 -1.82 37.46
N TYR A 10 -2.43 -1.64 38.07
CA TYR A 10 -3.06 -0.34 38.27
C TYR A 10 -2.25 0.55 39.23
N GLN A 11 -1.71 0.00 40.32
CA GLN A 11 -0.82 0.71 41.25
C GLN A 11 0.50 1.14 40.61
N ILE A 12 1.08 0.30 39.73
CA ILE A 12 2.27 0.65 38.95
C ILE A 12 1.96 1.80 37.97
N ALA A 13 0.81 1.78 37.31
CA ALA A 13 0.38 2.82 36.40
C ALA A 13 0.09 4.17 37.07
N GLN A 14 -0.31 4.16 38.35
CA GLN A 14 -0.52 5.38 39.14
C GLN A 14 0.77 5.95 39.81
N GLY A 15 1.90 5.33 39.60
CA GLY A 15 3.18 5.83 40.12
C GLY A 15 3.36 5.67 41.63
N GLU A 16 2.54 4.92 42.32
CA GLU A 16 2.68 4.63 43.74
C GLU A 16 3.67 3.49 44.03
N GLN A 17 4.95 3.69 43.74
CA GLN A 17 6.01 2.87 44.29
C GLN A 17 6.75 3.65 45.37
N LYS A 18 6.49 3.35 46.65
CA LYS A 18 7.42 3.64 47.74
C LYS A 18 8.67 2.78 47.51
N ALA A 19 9.75 3.43 47.10
CA ALA A 19 11.05 2.81 46.92
C ALA A 19 11.60 2.31 48.26
N ASN A 20 11.70 0.99 48.42
CA ASN A 20 12.67 0.39 49.33
C ASN A 20 13.99 0.31 48.56
N SER A 21 14.91 1.23 48.91
CA SER A 21 16.26 1.27 48.35
C SER A 21 17.17 0.26 49.06
N PRO A 22 17.94 -0.56 48.36
CA PRO A 22 19.21 -1.07 48.86
C PRO A 22 20.35 -0.07 48.53
N GLU A 23 21.34 -0.07 49.40
CA GLU A 23 22.41 0.89 49.57
C GLU A 23 23.23 1.27 48.33
N LYS A 24 23.73 2.52 48.40
CA LYS A 24 24.58 3.20 47.43
C LYS A 24 25.92 2.51 47.19
N GLY A 25 26.10 1.86 46.07
CA GLY A 25 27.41 1.64 45.48
C GLY A 25 27.70 2.77 44.46
N GLN A 26 28.80 3.52 44.73
CA GLN A 26 29.24 4.61 43.85
C GLN A 26 29.64 4.13 42.48
N ILE A 27 28.82 4.41 41.46
CA ILE A 27 29.22 4.34 40.07
C ILE A 27 29.59 5.76 39.64
N LYS A 28 30.88 5.97 39.38
CA LYS A 28 31.42 7.23 38.85
C LYS A 28 30.76 7.56 37.49
N GLN A 29 30.06 8.69 37.46
CA GLN A 29 29.56 9.35 36.28
C GLN A 29 30.71 9.73 35.34
N ASN A 30 30.76 9.12 34.16
CA ASN A 30 31.35 9.72 32.98
C ASN A 30 30.21 10.18 32.07
N MET A 31 29.61 11.31 32.44
CA MET A 31 28.76 12.07 31.48
C MET A 31 29.68 12.85 30.55
N ARG A 32 29.85 12.35 29.33
CA ARG A 32 30.31 13.17 28.21
C ARG A 32 29.09 13.62 27.42
N ASN A 33 28.85 14.93 27.48
CA ASN A 33 28.08 15.77 26.55
C ASN A 33 26.91 15.08 25.80
N GLY A 34 25.81 14.87 26.50
CA GLY A 34 24.53 14.67 25.91
C GLY A 34 23.89 16.04 25.62
N GLN A 35 23.93 16.52 24.40
CA GLN A 35 22.96 17.50 23.95
C GLN A 35 21.57 16.90 24.20
N SER A 36 20.78 17.54 25.04
CA SER A 36 19.36 17.28 25.21
C SER A 36 18.72 17.48 23.84
N ARG A 37 18.38 16.37 23.15
CA ARG A 37 17.53 16.44 21.98
C ARG A 37 16.16 16.91 22.46
N GLU A 38 15.74 18.10 22.04
CA GLU A 38 14.38 18.56 22.21
C GLU A 38 13.41 17.49 21.66
N PRO A 39 12.22 17.32 22.29
CA PRO A 39 11.22 16.41 21.73
C PRO A 39 10.95 16.83 20.29
N PHE A 40 11.01 15.87 19.38
CA PHE A 40 10.76 16.08 17.94
C PHE A 40 9.35 16.65 17.76
N GLN A 41 9.25 17.95 17.61
CA GLN A 41 8.03 18.65 17.26
C GLN A 41 7.92 18.63 15.73
N CYS A 42 7.08 17.71 15.21
CA CYS A 42 6.76 17.69 13.78
C CYS A 42 5.93 18.94 13.48
N ASP A 43 6.47 19.82 12.63
CA ASP A 43 5.73 20.98 12.11
C ASP A 43 4.77 20.50 11.01
N MET A 44 3.59 20.01 11.43
CA MET A 44 2.57 19.42 10.57
C MET A 44 2.02 20.41 9.53
N GLU A 45 2.15 21.72 9.74
CA GLU A 45 1.66 22.72 8.78
C GLU A 45 2.44 22.71 7.44
N LYS A 46 3.72 22.29 7.46
CA LYS A 46 4.54 22.17 6.25
C LYS A 46 4.12 21.03 5.32
N TYR A 47 3.31 20.10 5.81
CA TYR A 47 2.93 18.88 5.07
C TYR A 47 1.49 18.91 4.57
N LYS A 48 0.76 20.00 4.80
CA LYS A 48 -0.59 20.19 4.23
C LYS A 48 -0.52 20.17 2.70
N SER A 49 -1.44 19.44 2.08
CA SER A 49 -1.51 19.30 0.63
C SER A 49 -1.70 20.65 -0.07
N SER A 50 -1.05 20.85 -1.21
CA SER A 50 -1.50 21.82 -2.21
C SER A 50 -2.93 21.45 -2.66
N ASP A 51 -3.72 22.42 -3.10
CA ASP A 51 -5.15 22.39 -3.42
C ASP A 51 -5.59 21.39 -4.54
N ASP A 52 -4.84 20.34 -4.77
CA ASP A 52 -5.01 19.32 -5.83
C ASP A 52 -6.10 18.25 -5.53
N GLY A 53 -6.96 18.50 -4.54
CA GLY A 53 -7.99 17.55 -4.11
C GLY A 53 -7.45 16.36 -3.33
N LYS A 54 -8.35 15.69 -2.58
CA LYS A 54 -8.01 14.47 -1.83
C LYS A 54 -7.89 13.27 -2.76
N VAL A 55 -6.89 12.40 -2.52
CA VAL A 55 -6.74 11.12 -3.21
C VAL A 55 -7.23 9.98 -2.31
N ARG A 56 -8.03 9.08 -2.87
CA ARG A 56 -8.60 7.96 -2.12
C ARG A 56 -7.60 6.83 -1.96
N VAL A 57 -7.37 6.41 -0.72
CA VAL A 57 -6.44 5.34 -0.33
C VAL A 57 -7.20 4.26 0.42
N GLY A 58 -7.18 3.04 -0.09
CA GLY A 58 -7.77 1.88 0.56
C GLY A 58 -6.93 1.41 1.75
N VAL A 59 -7.56 1.26 2.91
CA VAL A 59 -6.91 0.79 4.14
C VAL A 59 -7.58 -0.50 4.58
N ALA A 60 -6.85 -1.60 4.55
CA ALA A 60 -7.34 -2.89 5.04
C ALA A 60 -7.61 -2.83 6.54
N LYS A 61 -8.84 -3.13 6.98
CA LYS A 61 -9.20 -3.05 8.41
C LYS A 61 -10.25 -4.09 8.78
N ASP A 62 -9.79 -5.13 9.44
CA ASP A 62 -10.62 -6.20 10.01
C ASP A 62 -9.85 -6.97 11.09
N ALA A 63 -10.26 -8.20 11.42
CA ALA A 63 -9.59 -9.02 12.44
C ALA A 63 -8.16 -9.44 12.02
N ALA A 64 -7.89 -9.56 10.71
CA ALA A 64 -6.56 -9.90 10.20
C ALA A 64 -5.63 -8.68 10.12
N PHE A 65 -6.17 -7.48 9.94
CA PHE A 65 -5.42 -6.23 9.75
C PHE A 65 -5.95 -5.15 10.71
N CYS A 66 -5.46 -5.13 11.94
CA CYS A 66 -6.01 -4.29 13.00
C CYS A 66 -5.00 -3.33 13.65
N PHE A 67 -3.71 -3.45 13.35
CA PHE A 67 -2.68 -2.65 13.97
C PHE A 67 -2.26 -1.47 13.08
N TYR A 68 -2.59 -0.26 13.52
CA TYR A 68 -2.26 1.01 12.89
C TYR A 68 -1.89 2.05 13.94
N TYR A 69 -0.82 2.82 13.74
CA TYR A 69 -0.61 4.03 14.52
C TYR A 69 -1.59 5.10 14.04
N LYS A 70 -2.35 5.66 14.99
CA LYS A 70 -3.32 6.73 14.72
C LYS A 70 -2.65 7.93 14.04
N GLU A 71 -1.47 8.29 14.51
CA GLU A 71 -0.67 9.41 14.00
C GLU A 71 -0.24 9.21 12.54
N ASN A 72 -0.01 7.96 12.10
CA ASN A 72 0.27 7.67 10.70
C ASN A 72 -0.95 7.95 9.82
N LEU A 73 -2.13 7.52 10.26
CA LEU A 73 -3.38 7.75 9.53
C LEU A 73 -3.71 9.24 9.44
N GLU A 74 -3.59 9.98 10.55
CA GLU A 74 -3.78 11.42 10.61
C GLU A 74 -2.81 12.16 9.68
N LEU A 75 -1.52 11.79 9.69
CA LEU A 75 -0.50 12.38 8.80
C LEU A 75 -0.79 12.12 7.32
N LEU A 76 -1.32 10.94 6.96
CA LEU A 76 -1.74 10.64 5.59
C LEU A 76 -2.93 11.51 5.18
N GLU A 77 -3.92 11.70 6.06
CA GLU A 77 -5.08 12.58 5.81
C GLU A 77 -4.65 14.04 5.65
N GLU A 78 -3.73 14.52 6.48
CA GLU A 78 -3.13 15.87 6.38
C GLU A 78 -2.31 16.04 5.10
N SER A 79 -1.67 14.96 4.62
CA SER A 79 -0.99 14.93 3.31
C SER A 79 -1.97 14.89 2.13
N GLY A 80 -3.28 14.85 2.39
CA GLY A 80 -4.36 14.91 1.40
C GLY A 80 -4.87 13.54 0.95
N ALA A 81 -4.72 12.50 1.75
CA ALA A 81 -5.42 11.23 1.54
C ALA A 81 -6.86 11.30 2.08
N GLU A 82 -7.78 10.63 1.38
CA GLU A 82 -9.09 10.19 1.89
C GLU A 82 -9.00 8.70 2.18
N LEU A 83 -9.03 8.31 3.45
CA LEU A 83 -8.88 6.91 3.85
C LEU A 83 -10.21 6.16 3.68
N VAL A 84 -10.20 5.09 2.89
CA VAL A 84 -11.34 4.24 2.59
C VAL A 84 -11.08 2.86 3.18
N PHE A 85 -11.71 2.55 4.30
CA PHE A 85 -11.53 1.26 4.97
C PHE A 85 -12.26 0.14 4.24
N PHE A 86 -11.62 -1.03 4.16
CA PHE A 86 -12.20 -2.25 3.59
C PHE A 86 -11.72 -3.49 4.35
N SER A 87 -12.41 -4.60 4.18
CA SER A 87 -12.12 -5.86 4.88
C SER A 87 -11.65 -6.94 3.90
N PRO A 88 -10.37 -7.30 3.87
CA PRO A 88 -9.91 -8.45 3.09
C PRO A 88 -10.60 -9.78 3.44
N LEU A 89 -11.11 -9.92 4.65
CA LEU A 89 -11.86 -11.12 5.07
C LEU A 89 -13.29 -11.18 4.52
N ARG A 90 -13.94 -10.02 4.27
CA ARG A 90 -15.40 -9.97 3.99
C ARG A 90 -15.74 -9.40 2.62
N ASP A 91 -14.98 -8.39 2.18
CA ASP A 91 -15.24 -7.74 0.90
C ASP A 91 -14.72 -8.60 -0.25
N GLN A 92 -15.42 -8.58 -1.38
CA GLN A 92 -15.05 -9.38 -2.55
C GLN A 92 -13.90 -8.79 -3.35
N LYS A 93 -13.66 -7.48 -3.25
CA LYS A 93 -12.60 -6.75 -3.95
C LYS A 93 -12.23 -5.47 -3.20
N ILE A 94 -11.10 -4.89 -3.56
CA ILE A 94 -10.72 -3.56 -3.07
C ILE A 94 -11.76 -2.51 -3.45
N PRO A 95 -11.91 -1.41 -2.68
CA PRO A 95 -12.86 -0.34 -2.99
C PRO A 95 -12.61 0.27 -4.38
N GLU A 96 -13.68 0.71 -5.01
CA GLU A 96 -13.59 1.40 -6.30
C GLU A 96 -13.01 2.80 -6.17
N ASN A 97 -12.32 3.24 -7.23
CA ASN A 97 -11.74 4.59 -7.33
C ASN A 97 -10.73 4.92 -6.23
N ILE A 98 -10.01 3.93 -5.72
CA ILE A 98 -8.82 4.14 -4.89
C ILE A 98 -7.57 4.21 -5.78
N SER A 99 -6.54 4.87 -5.27
CA SER A 99 -5.28 5.08 -5.99
C SER A 99 -4.05 4.73 -5.15
N GLY A 100 -4.26 4.07 -4.02
CA GLY A 100 -3.25 3.52 -3.14
C GLY A 100 -3.84 2.50 -2.20
N LEU A 101 -3.01 1.63 -1.65
CA LEU A 101 -3.37 0.57 -0.71
C LEU A 101 -2.48 0.61 0.53
N ILE A 102 -3.07 0.36 1.70
CA ILE A 102 -2.34 0.19 2.95
C ILE A 102 -2.85 -1.08 3.63
N PHE A 103 -1.93 -2.00 3.90
CA PHE A 103 -2.13 -3.19 4.71
C PHE A 103 -1.28 -3.05 5.97
N GLY A 104 -1.89 -2.78 7.10
CA GLY A 104 -1.20 -2.69 8.38
C GLY A 104 -0.89 -4.04 8.98
N GLY A 105 -0.38 -4.00 10.20
CA GLY A 105 -0.16 -5.21 10.98
C GLY A 105 -1.46 -5.82 11.50
N GLY A 106 -1.32 -6.95 12.14
CA GLY A 106 -2.40 -7.73 12.72
C GLY A 106 -2.04 -9.19 12.81
N TYR A 107 -3.04 -10.03 12.64
CA TYR A 107 -2.92 -11.48 12.84
C TYR A 107 -3.51 -12.25 11.63
N PRO A 108 -2.96 -12.07 10.41
CA PRO A 108 -3.47 -12.77 9.23
C PRO A 108 -3.29 -14.29 9.35
N GLU A 109 -2.28 -14.76 10.09
CA GLU A 109 -2.01 -16.17 10.37
C GLU A 109 -3.14 -16.87 11.11
N LEU A 110 -3.93 -16.14 11.89
CA LEU A 110 -5.13 -16.67 12.56
C LEU A 110 -6.34 -16.75 11.63
N ASN A 111 -6.26 -16.16 10.45
CA ASN A 111 -7.34 -16.05 9.47
C ASN A 111 -6.91 -16.56 8.08
N CYS A 112 -5.90 -17.44 8.03
CA CYS A 112 -5.31 -17.92 6.78
C CYS A 112 -6.33 -18.52 5.83
N LYS A 113 -7.25 -19.35 6.37
CA LYS A 113 -8.26 -20.03 5.57
C LYS A 113 -9.20 -19.02 4.88
N GLU A 114 -9.77 -18.12 5.64
CA GLU A 114 -10.71 -17.11 5.16
C GLU A 114 -10.05 -16.18 4.12
N LEU A 115 -8.81 -15.74 4.37
CA LEU A 115 -8.02 -14.94 3.44
C LEU A 115 -7.73 -15.72 2.14
N SER A 116 -7.36 -17.00 2.27
CA SER A 116 -7.07 -17.88 1.14
C SER A 116 -8.32 -18.17 0.29
N GLU A 117 -9.47 -18.44 0.90
CA GLU A 117 -10.73 -18.71 0.21
C GLU A 117 -11.28 -17.48 -0.51
N ASN A 118 -10.91 -16.26 -0.10
CA ASN A 118 -11.32 -15.02 -0.77
C ASN A 118 -10.50 -14.73 -2.03
N ASN A 119 -10.60 -15.62 -3.03
CA ASN A 119 -9.88 -15.53 -4.30
C ASN A 119 -10.11 -14.21 -5.05
N SER A 120 -11.32 -13.66 -4.96
CA SER A 120 -11.69 -12.43 -5.64
C SER A 120 -10.91 -11.23 -5.08
N MET A 121 -10.83 -11.12 -3.75
CA MET A 121 -10.05 -10.08 -3.07
C MET A 121 -8.55 -10.24 -3.37
N ARG A 122 -8.00 -11.45 -3.25
CA ARG A 122 -6.58 -11.73 -3.52
C ARG A 122 -6.18 -11.29 -4.94
N ARG A 123 -6.98 -11.63 -5.95
CA ARG A 123 -6.77 -11.19 -7.34
C ARG A 123 -6.86 -9.68 -7.46
N SER A 124 -7.88 -9.07 -6.88
CA SER A 124 -8.08 -7.62 -6.93
C SER A 124 -6.87 -6.85 -6.35
N VAL A 125 -6.31 -7.32 -5.23
CA VAL A 125 -5.09 -6.77 -4.62
C VAL A 125 -3.88 -6.97 -5.54
N LYS A 126 -3.67 -8.20 -6.02
CA LYS A 126 -2.55 -8.55 -6.90
C LYS A 126 -2.55 -7.70 -8.18
N ASP A 127 -3.70 -7.61 -8.84
CA ASP A 127 -3.83 -6.88 -10.10
C ASP A 127 -3.61 -5.38 -9.89
N ALA A 128 -4.14 -4.81 -8.81
CA ALA A 128 -3.95 -3.41 -8.49
C ALA A 128 -2.46 -3.07 -8.26
N ILE A 129 -1.77 -3.84 -7.42
CA ILE A 129 -0.34 -3.58 -7.13
C ILE A 129 0.52 -3.82 -8.38
N ARG A 130 0.25 -4.87 -9.15
CA ARG A 130 0.96 -5.15 -10.41
C ARG A 130 0.71 -4.09 -11.49
N SER A 131 -0.43 -3.40 -11.44
CA SER A 131 -0.69 -2.25 -12.34
C SER A 131 0.07 -0.98 -11.94
N GLY A 132 0.86 -1.02 -10.86
CA GLY A 132 1.66 0.10 -10.35
C GLY A 132 0.96 0.92 -9.26
N MET A 133 -0.19 0.47 -8.73
CA MET A 133 -0.85 1.16 -7.63
C MET A 133 0.06 1.19 -6.40
N PRO A 134 0.35 2.37 -5.81
CA PRO A 134 1.12 2.51 -4.59
C PRO A 134 0.59 1.63 -3.46
N CYS A 135 1.49 0.92 -2.79
CA CYS A 135 1.13 0.02 -1.70
C CYS A 135 2.12 0.11 -0.55
N LEU A 136 1.60 0.28 0.67
CA LEU A 136 2.32 0.10 1.93
C LEU A 136 1.79 -1.16 2.61
N ALA A 137 2.70 -2.09 2.98
CA ALA A 137 2.33 -3.32 3.67
C ALA A 137 3.29 -3.58 4.84
N GLU A 138 2.77 -3.59 6.05
CA GLU A 138 3.54 -3.74 7.29
C GLU A 138 3.17 -5.04 8.00
N CYS A 139 4.18 -5.79 8.46
CA CYS A 139 4.02 -6.99 9.30
C CYS A 139 2.96 -7.96 8.74
N GLY A 140 1.78 -8.06 9.34
CA GLY A 140 0.70 -8.90 8.84
C GLY A 140 0.30 -8.60 7.40
N GLY A 141 0.30 -7.31 7.00
CA GLY A 141 0.07 -6.90 5.62
C GLY A 141 1.15 -7.40 4.67
N PHE A 142 2.41 -7.34 5.10
CA PHE A 142 3.53 -7.92 4.35
C PHE A 142 3.39 -9.43 4.19
N MET A 143 3.00 -10.14 5.27
CA MET A 143 2.74 -11.58 5.22
C MET A 143 1.67 -11.92 4.18
N TYR A 144 0.56 -11.19 4.15
CA TYR A 144 -0.53 -11.39 3.20
C TYR A 144 -0.13 -11.17 1.73
N LEU A 145 0.86 -10.31 1.45
CA LEU A 145 1.31 -10.08 0.08
C LEU A 145 2.15 -11.20 -0.52
N HIS A 146 2.63 -12.16 0.26
CA HIS A 146 3.36 -13.34 -0.25
C HIS A 146 2.47 -14.26 -1.09
N GLU A 147 3.08 -15.24 -1.75
CA GLU A 147 2.35 -16.31 -2.44
C GLU A 147 1.63 -17.20 -1.45
N GLU A 148 2.30 -17.50 -0.32
CA GLU A 148 1.83 -18.46 0.66
C GLU A 148 2.08 -17.99 2.10
N MET A 149 1.25 -18.49 3.03
CA MET A 149 1.44 -18.33 4.47
C MET A 149 1.17 -19.66 5.16
N GLU A 150 2.06 -20.07 6.06
CA GLU A 150 1.80 -21.17 6.98
C GLU A 150 1.03 -20.67 8.21
N ASP A 151 0.00 -21.40 8.63
CA ASP A 151 -0.68 -21.18 9.91
C ASP A 151 0.11 -21.81 11.09
N GLU A 152 -0.39 -21.68 12.32
CA GLU A 152 0.23 -22.26 13.53
C GLU A 152 0.32 -23.81 13.48
N ARG A 153 -0.46 -24.46 12.62
CA ARG A 153 -0.47 -25.90 12.42
C ARG A 153 0.40 -26.34 11.25
N HIS A 154 1.19 -25.42 10.68
CA HIS A 154 2.01 -25.62 9.49
C HIS A 154 1.21 -26.00 8.23
N ILE A 155 -0.07 -25.63 8.16
CA ILE A 155 -0.86 -25.75 6.94
C ILE A 155 -0.56 -24.54 6.07
N VAL A 156 -0.22 -24.80 4.80
CA VAL A 156 0.12 -23.77 3.83
C VAL A 156 -1.14 -23.28 3.12
N TRP A 157 -1.31 -21.97 3.09
CA TRP A 157 -2.46 -21.29 2.50
C TRP A 157 -2.00 -20.30 1.44
N GLU A 158 -2.69 -20.27 0.30
CA GLU A 158 -2.43 -19.27 -0.73
C GLU A 158 -2.81 -17.87 -0.26
N MET A 159 -1.95 -16.88 -0.54
CA MET A 159 -2.15 -15.47 -0.22
C MET A 159 -2.23 -14.60 -1.48
N ALA A 160 -2.03 -13.29 -1.38
CA ALA A 160 -2.21 -12.38 -2.50
C ALA A 160 -1.23 -12.64 -3.68
N GLY A 161 -0.06 -13.19 -3.42
CA GLY A 161 0.92 -13.56 -4.45
C GLY A 161 1.49 -12.37 -5.22
N VAL A 162 1.68 -11.25 -4.54
CA VAL A 162 2.41 -10.08 -5.04
C VAL A 162 3.91 -10.29 -4.93
N LEU A 163 4.34 -10.76 -3.75
CA LEU A 163 5.71 -11.14 -3.43
C LEU A 163 5.88 -12.66 -3.57
N ASN A 164 7.04 -13.08 -4.05
CA ASN A 164 7.38 -14.50 -4.13
C ASN A 164 7.65 -15.07 -2.73
N GLY A 165 7.55 -16.38 -2.62
CA GLY A 165 7.88 -17.11 -1.41
C GLY A 165 6.74 -17.17 -0.40
N ARG A 166 7.11 -17.47 0.86
CA ARG A 166 6.14 -17.79 1.90
C ARG A 166 6.56 -17.24 3.26
N THR A 167 5.56 -16.98 4.11
CA THR A 167 5.77 -16.72 5.54
C THR A 167 5.41 -17.95 6.37
N TYR A 168 6.13 -18.16 7.47
CA TYR A 168 6.04 -19.36 8.29
C TYR A 168 6.32 -19.06 9.77
N PRO A 169 5.76 -19.85 10.71
CA PRO A 169 6.03 -19.71 12.14
C PRO A 169 7.49 -20.07 12.45
N ALA A 170 8.24 -19.16 13.01
CA ALA A 170 9.67 -19.37 13.34
C ALA A 170 9.87 -20.14 14.65
N GLY A 171 8.82 -20.48 15.38
CA GLY A 171 8.87 -21.17 16.68
C GLY A 171 9.47 -20.35 17.82
N LYS A 172 9.84 -19.11 17.56
CA LYS A 172 10.40 -18.15 18.53
C LYS A 172 10.14 -16.72 18.06
N LEU A 173 10.32 -15.77 18.95
CA LEU A 173 10.33 -14.35 18.59
C LEU A 173 11.49 -14.05 17.65
N VAL A 174 11.19 -13.61 16.41
CA VAL A 174 12.18 -13.33 15.35
C VAL A 174 12.85 -12.00 15.59
N ARG A 175 12.00 -10.95 15.74
CA ARG A 175 12.43 -9.57 15.95
C ARG A 175 11.57 -8.90 17.01
N PHE A 176 12.20 -8.00 17.76
CA PHE A 176 11.50 -7.23 18.79
C PHE A 176 12.14 -5.87 19.02
N GLY A 177 11.32 -4.84 19.14
CA GLY A 177 11.65 -3.50 19.61
C GLY A 177 11.91 -2.49 18.51
N TYR A 178 12.35 -1.31 18.92
CA TYR A 178 12.53 -0.18 18.03
C TYR A 178 13.67 -0.37 17.04
N VAL A 179 13.48 0.18 15.85
CA VAL A 179 14.42 0.16 14.74
C VAL A 179 14.46 1.53 14.04
N GLU A 180 15.58 1.81 13.42
CA GLU A 180 15.77 2.91 12.48
C GLU A 180 16.02 2.30 11.10
N LEU A 181 15.20 2.70 10.11
CA LEU A 181 15.33 2.22 8.72
C LEU A 181 15.93 3.32 7.86
N SER A 182 16.90 2.93 7.04
CA SER A 182 17.55 3.84 6.09
C SER A 182 18.09 3.05 4.89
N HIS A 183 18.47 3.79 3.83
CA HIS A 183 19.21 3.21 2.71
C HIS A 183 20.70 3.14 3.05
N GLU A 184 21.36 2.03 2.73
CA GLU A 184 22.81 1.98 2.55
C GLU A 184 23.20 2.59 1.21
N LYS A 185 24.49 3.00 1.06
CA LYS A 185 24.95 3.70 -0.14
C LYS A 185 24.71 2.96 -1.45
N GLU A 186 24.68 1.64 -1.40
CA GLU A 186 24.54 0.76 -2.56
C GLU A 186 23.08 0.37 -2.83
N GLN A 187 22.16 0.65 -1.91
CA GLN A 187 20.75 0.34 -2.07
C GLN A 187 20.07 1.40 -2.96
N LYS A 188 19.21 0.94 -3.85
CA LYS A 188 18.41 1.83 -4.69
C LYS A 188 17.39 2.59 -3.83
N GLU A 189 17.27 3.89 -4.05
CA GLU A 189 16.24 4.69 -3.37
C GLU A 189 14.84 4.15 -3.63
N SER A 190 14.03 4.11 -2.57
CA SER A 190 12.59 3.84 -2.69
C SER A 190 11.84 5.11 -3.12
N CYS A 191 10.59 4.94 -3.57
CA CYS A 191 9.72 6.07 -3.88
C CYS A 191 9.46 6.97 -2.66
N TYR A 192 9.52 6.41 -1.44
CA TYR A 192 9.01 7.08 -0.24
C TYR A 192 10.10 7.53 0.73
N LEU A 193 11.22 6.81 0.82
CA LEU A 193 12.37 7.17 1.65
C LEU A 193 13.56 7.50 0.74
N LYS A 194 14.25 8.59 1.00
CA LYS A 194 15.39 9.02 0.19
C LYS A 194 16.72 8.71 0.88
N GLN A 195 17.79 8.71 0.10
CA GLN A 195 19.14 8.52 0.62
C GLN A 195 19.46 9.57 1.68
N GLY A 196 19.98 9.12 2.82
CA GLY A 196 20.29 9.96 3.98
C GLY A 196 19.12 10.26 4.92
N GLU A 197 17.90 9.90 4.55
CA GLU A 197 16.74 9.96 5.45
C GLU A 197 16.69 8.70 6.34
N VAL A 198 16.10 8.87 7.52
CA VAL A 198 15.86 7.79 8.48
C VAL A 198 14.40 7.83 8.91
N ILE A 199 13.71 6.70 8.83
CA ILE A 199 12.38 6.53 9.41
C ILE A 199 12.46 5.55 10.58
N LYS A 200 11.80 5.89 11.69
CA LYS A 200 11.74 5.02 12.86
C LYS A 200 10.60 4.03 12.72
N GLY A 201 10.77 2.87 13.32
CA GLY A 201 9.76 1.83 13.34
C GLY A 201 9.92 0.92 14.56
N HIS A 202 9.07 -0.07 14.58
CA HIS A 202 9.06 -1.12 15.60
C HIS A 202 8.82 -2.47 14.93
N GLU A 203 9.49 -3.53 15.39
CA GLU A 203 9.20 -4.90 14.98
C GLU A 203 8.76 -5.72 16.18
N PHE A 204 7.77 -6.57 15.95
CA PHE A 204 7.33 -7.60 16.90
C PHE A 204 6.63 -8.71 16.13
N HIS A 205 7.35 -9.79 15.81
CA HIS A 205 6.77 -10.90 15.04
C HIS A 205 7.39 -12.25 15.37
N TYR A 206 6.55 -13.28 15.32
CA TYR A 206 6.89 -14.69 15.50
C TYR A 206 6.90 -15.47 14.18
N TRP A 207 6.38 -14.88 13.12
CA TRP A 207 6.50 -15.39 11.75
C TRP A 207 7.73 -14.79 11.09
N ASP A 208 8.38 -15.58 10.25
CA ASP A 208 9.47 -15.12 9.39
C ASP A 208 9.08 -15.31 7.93
N SER A 209 9.85 -14.75 7.03
CA SER A 209 9.67 -14.88 5.59
C SER A 209 10.86 -15.57 4.95
N SER A 210 10.60 -16.33 3.87
CA SER A 210 11.65 -16.82 2.99
C SER A 210 12.38 -15.72 2.23
N ASP A 211 11.79 -14.51 2.14
CA ASP A 211 12.37 -13.31 1.55
C ASP A 211 11.87 -12.05 2.27
N ASN A 212 12.73 -11.46 3.08
CA ASN A 212 12.44 -10.24 3.85
C ASN A 212 12.70 -8.94 3.08
N GLY A 213 13.15 -9.02 1.83
CA GLY A 213 13.55 -7.88 1.01
C GLY A 213 14.94 -7.33 1.39
N GLU A 214 15.49 -6.52 0.51
CA GLU A 214 16.82 -5.90 0.68
C GLU A 214 16.81 -4.38 0.39
N GLY A 215 15.64 -3.78 0.24
CA GLY A 215 15.49 -2.37 -0.14
C GLY A 215 15.93 -1.38 0.90
N LEU A 216 15.90 -1.77 2.19
CA LEU A 216 16.36 -0.95 3.31
C LEU A 216 17.19 -1.78 4.29
N THR A 217 17.92 -1.06 5.14
CA THR A 217 18.58 -1.63 6.31
C THR A 217 17.90 -1.11 7.56
N ALA A 218 17.39 -2.03 8.39
CA ALA A 218 16.94 -1.76 9.73
C ALA A 218 18.12 -1.88 10.70
N ALA A 219 18.29 -0.92 11.60
CA ALA A 219 19.29 -0.96 12.64
C ALA A 219 18.65 -0.72 14.01
N LYS A 220 19.17 -1.40 15.04
CA LYS A 220 18.81 -1.06 16.44
C LYS A 220 19.30 0.34 16.78
N PRO A 221 18.62 1.08 17.71
CA PRO A 221 19.03 2.43 18.09
C PRO A 221 20.47 2.53 18.61
N ASP A 222 21.01 1.44 19.19
CA ASP A 222 22.40 1.34 19.61
C ASP A 222 23.37 1.01 18.46
N ARG A 223 22.83 0.75 17.24
CA ARG A 223 23.53 0.43 16.01
C ARG A 223 24.48 -0.78 16.06
N ARG A 224 24.36 -1.62 17.07
CA ARG A 224 25.16 -2.84 17.19
C ARG A 224 24.65 -3.98 16.34
N THR A 225 23.36 -3.93 15.97
CA THR A 225 22.69 -4.95 15.18
C THR A 225 21.93 -4.29 14.05
N SER A 226 22.14 -4.77 12.84
CA SER A 226 21.39 -4.35 11.65
C SER A 226 21.10 -5.54 10.75
N TRP A 227 20.10 -5.40 9.90
CA TRP A 227 19.75 -6.40 8.89
C TRP A 227 19.05 -5.73 7.71
N LYS A 228 19.13 -6.37 6.56
CA LYS A 228 18.40 -5.96 5.38
C LYS A 228 16.93 -6.37 5.50
N CYS A 229 16.05 -5.55 4.99
CA CYS A 229 14.61 -5.76 5.03
C CYS A 229 13.91 -4.87 4.01
N VAL A 230 12.62 -5.08 3.84
CA VAL A 230 11.67 -4.31 3.04
C VAL A 230 11.90 -4.46 1.53
N HIS A 231 10.84 -4.84 0.84
CA HIS A 231 10.73 -4.76 -0.61
C HIS A 231 10.32 -3.34 -1.00
N THR A 232 11.07 -2.73 -1.94
CA THR A 232 10.89 -1.35 -2.38
C THR A 232 10.82 -1.21 -3.91
N GLU A 233 10.35 -2.25 -4.61
CA GLU A 233 10.25 -2.23 -6.05
C GLU A 233 9.09 -1.36 -6.54
N GLY A 234 9.40 -0.42 -7.45
CA GLY A 234 8.40 0.50 -7.99
C GLY A 234 7.74 1.33 -6.89
N SER A 235 6.43 1.24 -6.79
CA SER A 235 5.61 1.92 -5.77
C SER A 235 5.15 1.00 -4.63
N LEU A 236 5.79 -0.16 -4.48
CA LEU A 236 5.60 -1.06 -3.34
C LEU A 236 6.56 -0.72 -2.21
N PHE A 237 6.07 -0.75 -0.98
CA PHE A 237 6.85 -0.76 0.25
C PHE A 237 6.27 -1.82 1.17
N ALA A 238 6.97 -2.94 1.36
CA ALA A 238 6.45 -4.08 2.10
C ALA A 238 7.52 -4.75 2.97
N GLY A 239 7.27 -4.90 4.28
CA GLY A 239 8.20 -5.52 5.22
C GLY A 239 7.61 -5.68 6.61
N TYR A 240 8.37 -6.33 7.51
CA TYR A 240 7.92 -6.52 8.90
C TYR A 240 7.87 -5.24 9.76
N PRO A 241 8.75 -4.23 9.56
CA PRO A 241 8.72 -3.05 10.41
C PRO A 241 7.40 -2.30 10.34
N HIS A 242 6.84 -1.95 11.51
CA HIS A 242 5.76 -0.97 11.66
C HIS A 242 6.37 0.42 11.69
N LEU A 243 6.08 1.23 10.70
CA LEU A 243 6.66 2.56 10.56
C LEU A 243 6.00 3.57 11.49
N TYR A 244 6.78 4.47 12.06
CA TYR A 244 6.28 5.68 12.72
C TYR A 244 6.52 6.87 11.80
N MET A 245 5.56 7.14 10.91
CA MET A 245 5.67 8.15 9.85
C MET A 245 5.95 9.58 10.37
N PRO A 246 5.48 10.00 11.57
CA PRO A 246 5.86 11.31 12.11
C PRO A 246 7.36 11.49 12.34
N SER A 247 8.15 10.42 12.39
CA SER A 247 9.62 10.52 12.44
C SER A 247 10.27 10.91 11.11
N CYS A 248 9.53 10.74 10.00
CA CYS A 248 9.91 11.15 8.65
C CYS A 248 8.66 11.55 7.86
N PRO A 249 8.04 12.72 8.11
CA PRO A 249 6.76 13.11 7.52
C PRO A 249 6.75 13.16 5.99
N GLN A 250 7.92 13.37 5.38
CA GLN A 250 8.10 13.32 3.92
C GLN A 250 7.73 11.95 3.33
N PHE A 251 7.85 10.88 4.12
CA PHE A 251 7.45 9.55 3.70
C PHE A 251 5.94 9.49 3.37
N ALA A 252 5.09 9.93 4.30
CA ALA A 252 3.63 9.98 4.11
C ALA A 252 3.24 10.90 2.93
N LYS A 253 3.89 12.07 2.85
CA LYS A 253 3.65 13.00 1.74
C LYS A 253 3.99 12.37 0.39
N ARG A 254 5.15 11.74 0.24
CA ARG A 254 5.55 11.08 -1.02
C ARG A 254 4.63 9.92 -1.37
N PHE A 255 4.20 9.12 -0.39
CA PHE A 255 3.22 8.08 -0.64
C PHE A 255 1.92 8.66 -1.21
N THR A 256 1.38 9.70 -0.59
CA THR A 256 0.16 10.36 -1.07
C THR A 256 0.35 11.02 -2.44
N ASP A 257 1.52 11.61 -2.71
CA ASP A 257 1.86 12.18 -4.02
C ASP A 257 1.94 11.10 -5.11
N GLN A 258 2.52 9.92 -4.82
CA GLN A 258 2.52 8.77 -5.74
C GLN A 258 1.09 8.28 -6.01
N CYS A 259 0.23 8.24 -5.01
CA CYS A 259 -1.20 7.91 -5.20
C CYS A 259 -1.89 8.91 -6.14
N ARG A 260 -1.59 10.21 -6.04
CA ARG A 260 -2.12 11.23 -6.98
C ARG A 260 -1.59 11.04 -8.40
N LEU A 261 -0.32 10.73 -8.57
CA LEU A 261 0.27 10.44 -9.88
C LEU A 261 -0.41 9.25 -10.53
N PHE A 262 -0.57 8.15 -9.80
CA PHE A 262 -1.26 6.95 -10.27
C PHE A 262 -2.72 7.25 -10.67
N ALA A 263 -3.44 8.06 -9.88
CA ALA A 263 -4.81 8.48 -10.20
C ALA A 263 -4.88 9.22 -11.55
N LYS A 264 -3.98 10.21 -11.75
CA LYS A 264 -3.91 11.01 -12.98
C LYS A 264 -3.58 10.14 -14.21
N GLU A 265 -2.61 9.23 -14.08
CA GLU A 265 -2.24 8.29 -15.16
C GLU A 265 -3.37 7.33 -15.51
N ASN A 266 -4.04 6.80 -14.50
CA ASN A 266 -5.16 5.86 -14.69
C ASN A 266 -6.35 6.55 -15.38
N GLU A 267 -6.67 7.80 -15.02
CA GLU A 267 -7.68 8.59 -15.71
C GLU A 267 -7.30 8.89 -17.17
N ALA A 268 -6.05 9.24 -17.43
CA ALA A 268 -5.56 9.48 -18.79
C ALA A 268 -5.68 8.21 -19.67
N ASN A 269 -5.30 7.06 -19.11
CA ASN A 269 -5.41 5.77 -19.78
C ASN A 269 -6.87 5.39 -20.06
N LYS A 270 -7.77 5.59 -19.10
CA LYS A 270 -9.23 5.36 -19.30
C LYS A 270 -9.80 6.27 -20.41
N LYS A 271 -9.40 7.55 -20.45
CA LYS A 271 -9.81 8.48 -21.52
C LYS A 271 -9.28 8.06 -22.88
N LYS A 272 -8.04 7.58 -22.97
CA LYS A 272 -7.44 7.08 -24.20
C LYS A 272 -8.16 5.82 -24.72
N GLN A 273 -8.44 4.87 -23.83
CA GLN A 273 -9.18 3.65 -24.17
C GLN A 273 -10.59 3.96 -24.70
N ARG A 274 -11.32 4.86 -24.03
CA ARG A 274 -12.65 5.30 -24.48
C ARG A 274 -12.62 5.94 -25.87
N ARG A 275 -11.60 6.78 -26.15
CA ARG A 275 -11.42 7.40 -27.48
C ARG A 275 -11.14 6.37 -28.57
N ASN A 276 -10.30 5.38 -28.29
CA ASN A 276 -9.97 4.31 -29.21
C ASN A 276 -11.23 3.47 -29.53
N HIS A 277 -11.98 3.06 -28.51
CA HIS A 277 -13.22 2.31 -28.69
C HIS A 277 -14.23 3.09 -29.51
N MET A 278 -14.47 4.37 -29.23
CA MET A 278 -15.34 5.22 -30.03
C MET A 278 -14.87 5.37 -31.51
N SER A 279 -13.56 5.35 -31.77
CA SER A 279 -13.00 5.43 -33.10
C SER A 279 -13.21 4.13 -33.90
N GLU A 280 -13.05 2.98 -33.22
CA GLU A 280 -13.32 1.64 -33.76
C GLU A 280 -14.80 1.46 -34.08
N ASP A 281 -15.67 1.86 -33.14
CA ASP A 281 -17.14 1.82 -33.39
C ASP A 281 -17.54 2.67 -34.59
N ARG A 282 -16.99 3.88 -34.72
CA ARG A 282 -17.24 4.74 -35.90
C ARG A 282 -16.75 4.12 -37.20
N LYS A 283 -15.60 3.44 -37.19
CA LYS A 283 -15.06 2.74 -38.35
C LYS A 283 -15.95 1.58 -38.73
N ASN A 284 -16.34 0.76 -37.76
CA ASN A 284 -17.25 -0.37 -37.99
C ASN A 284 -18.63 0.06 -38.52
N MET A 285 -19.18 1.17 -37.96
CA MET A 285 -20.46 1.74 -38.50
C MET A 285 -20.32 2.24 -39.92
N LYS A 286 -19.20 2.86 -40.32
CA LYS A 286 -18.97 3.27 -41.71
C LYS A 286 -18.86 2.05 -42.62
N GLU A 287 -18.07 1.05 -42.28
CA GLU A 287 -17.89 -0.17 -43.04
C GLU A 287 -19.22 -0.95 -43.23
N GLN A 288 -20.13 -0.90 -42.28
CA GLN A 288 -21.44 -1.51 -42.35
C GLN A 288 -22.44 -0.68 -43.19
N SER A 289 -22.33 0.65 -43.21
CA SER A 289 -23.25 1.54 -43.93
C SER A 289 -22.87 1.77 -45.40
N GLU A 290 -21.59 1.64 -45.78
CA GLU A 290 -21.14 1.83 -47.17
C GLU A 290 -21.82 0.90 -48.17
N PRO A 291 -21.98 -0.43 -47.96
CA PRO A 291 -22.64 -1.32 -48.91
C PRO A 291 -24.13 -1.04 -49.05
N GLU A 292 -24.80 -0.57 -48.02
CA GLU A 292 -26.21 -0.17 -48.06
C GLU A 292 -26.41 1.13 -48.84
N LEU A 293 -25.54 2.10 -48.63
CA LEU A 293 -25.56 3.38 -49.33
C LEU A 293 -25.31 3.19 -50.84
N GLU A 294 -24.38 2.29 -51.20
CA GLU A 294 -24.06 1.95 -52.57
C GLU A 294 -25.26 1.30 -53.27
N LYS A 295 -25.98 0.38 -52.61
CA LYS A 295 -27.22 -0.22 -53.11
C LYS A 295 -28.33 0.81 -53.33
N VAL A 296 -28.51 1.74 -52.40
CA VAL A 296 -29.51 2.80 -52.50
C VAL A 296 -29.17 3.76 -53.64
N THR A 297 -27.89 4.16 -53.76
CA THR A 297 -27.40 5.02 -54.83
C THR A 297 -27.60 4.36 -56.22
N LYS A 298 -27.30 3.07 -56.33
CA LYS A 298 -27.52 2.31 -57.58
C LYS A 298 -29.00 2.28 -57.96
N ARG A 299 -29.90 1.98 -57.06
CA ARG A 299 -31.35 2.00 -57.28
C ARG A 299 -31.84 3.39 -57.64
N LEU A 300 -31.34 4.43 -57.03
CA LEU A 300 -31.72 5.80 -57.37
C LEU A 300 -31.30 6.18 -58.82
N ASN A 301 -30.07 5.80 -59.19
CA ASN A 301 -29.60 6.03 -60.58
C ASN A 301 -30.39 5.27 -61.58
N GLU A 302 -30.70 3.99 -61.32
CA GLU A 302 -31.58 3.18 -62.21
C GLU A 302 -32.99 3.80 -62.36
N TYR A 303 -33.55 4.36 -61.30
CA TYR A 303 -34.83 5.07 -61.32
C TYR A 303 -34.75 6.38 -62.11
N LEU A 304 -33.68 7.15 -61.96
CA LEU A 304 -33.45 8.40 -62.69
C LEU A 304 -33.26 8.17 -64.19
N GLU A 305 -32.61 7.07 -64.62
CA GLU A 305 -32.47 6.68 -65.98
C GLU A 305 -33.82 6.29 -66.63
N GLN A 306 -34.71 5.70 -65.82
CA GLN A 306 -36.08 5.36 -66.31
C GLN A 306 -36.96 6.61 -66.50
N ILE A 307 -36.82 7.65 -65.69
CA ILE A 307 -37.66 8.87 -65.76
C ILE A 307 -37.09 9.88 -66.76
N CYS A 308 -35.76 9.93 -66.91
CA CYS A 308 -35.09 10.88 -67.81
C CYS A 308 -34.00 10.16 -68.62
N PRO A 309 -34.42 9.44 -69.70
CA PRO A 309 -33.49 8.71 -70.57
C PRO A 309 -32.49 9.67 -71.22
N PRO A 310 -31.23 9.20 -71.45
CA PRO A 310 -30.09 10.06 -71.86
C PRO A 310 -30.32 10.79 -73.17
N ASP A 311 -31.22 10.30 -74.03
CA ASP A 311 -31.48 10.93 -75.30
C ASP A 311 -32.31 12.23 -75.25
N GLN A 312 -32.87 12.60 -74.08
CA GLN A 312 -33.61 13.86 -73.93
C GLN A 312 -32.75 15.01 -73.37
N LYS A 313 -31.50 14.77 -72.93
CA LYS A 313 -30.58 15.80 -72.47
C LYS A 313 -29.87 16.58 -73.57
N ALA A 314 -30.01 16.18 -74.85
CA ALA A 314 -29.38 16.85 -75.97
C ALA A 314 -30.34 17.84 -76.71
N ALA A 315 -31.58 18.02 -76.23
CA ALA A 315 -32.56 18.86 -76.86
C ALA A 315 -33.15 20.00 -76.04
N ALA A 316 -32.36 20.43 -74.89
CA ALA A 316 -32.74 21.58 -74.12
C ALA A 316 -31.53 22.54 -73.94
#